data_185d255596738e80e09730d710d3db61
#
_entry.id   185d255596738e80e09730d710d3db61
#
_cell.length_a   1.000
_cell.length_b   1.000
_cell.length_c   1.000
_cell.angle_alpha   90.00
_cell.angle_beta   90.00
_cell.angle_gamma   90.00
#
_symmetry.space_group_name_H-M   'P 1'
#
loop_
_entity.id
_entity.type
_entity.pdbx_description
1 polymer ?
#
loop_
_entity_poly.entity_id
_entity_poly.type
_entity_poly.pdbx_seq_one_letter_code
_entity_poly.pdbx_strand_id
1 'polypeptide(L)'
;YSEKIVYLPSFQINDSKKFIPTTIFTRKDLGLPLDGFVFCCLNNTFKITPTIFDCWGRILKKVKDSVLLIYADNESTQVNLRSEIAQRGINPNRLIFGKHLPKDEYLARYLTADLFLDTHPFNAGTTASDSLRMGLPVLTLEGKSFNSREASSILSALNLPELITATREEYESVAVKLATHPEKLKIIKTKLLNNLTSAPLYNSTMFTRHLESAYSMMYDRY
;
A
#
# COMPACT_ATOMS: atom_id res chain seq x y z
N TYR A 1 19.51 5.77 -18.24
CA TYR A 1 20.69 5.72 -17.38
C TYR A 1 21.91 5.59 -18.23
N SER A 2 22.95 6.35 -17.93
CA SER A 2 24.29 6.25 -18.56
C SER A 2 25.17 5.19 -17.89
N GLU A 3 24.83 4.87 -16.63
CA GLU A 3 25.53 3.90 -15.82
C GLU A 3 25.13 2.46 -16.17
N LYS A 4 26.04 1.53 -15.92
CA LYS A 4 25.77 0.09 -16.05
C LYS A 4 24.88 -0.36 -14.90
N ILE A 5 23.80 -1.06 -15.22
CA ILE A 5 22.83 -1.56 -14.24
C ILE A 5 23.29 -2.91 -13.73
N VAL A 6 23.27 -3.09 -12.41
CA VAL A 6 23.46 -4.37 -11.73
C VAL A 6 22.13 -4.87 -11.24
N TYR A 7 21.77 -6.09 -11.66
CA TYR A 7 20.54 -6.75 -11.24
C TYR A 7 20.79 -7.61 -10.01
N LEU A 8 20.04 -7.36 -8.95
CA LEU A 8 20.02 -8.22 -7.77
C LEU A 8 18.86 -9.22 -7.88
N PRO A 9 18.98 -10.43 -7.28
CA PRO A 9 17.98 -11.49 -7.40
C PRO A 9 16.62 -11.13 -6.79
N SER A 10 16.59 -10.19 -5.84
CA SER A 10 15.36 -9.81 -5.15
C SER A 10 15.35 -8.33 -4.80
N PHE A 11 14.16 -7.74 -4.79
CA PHE A 11 13.93 -6.43 -4.24
C PHE A 11 13.94 -6.50 -2.71
N GLN A 12 14.56 -5.53 -2.07
CA GLN A 12 14.52 -5.40 -0.61
C GLN A 12 14.22 -3.97 -0.19
N ILE A 13 13.36 -3.85 0.80
CA ILE A 13 13.05 -2.61 1.49
C ILE A 13 13.12 -2.85 3.02
N ASN A 14 13.74 -1.96 3.75
CA ASN A 14 13.88 -1.98 5.20
C ASN A 14 14.72 -3.17 5.74
N ASP A 15 14.80 -3.26 7.04
CA ASP A 15 15.51 -4.31 7.74
C ASP A 15 14.62 -5.56 7.98
N SER A 16 15.26 -6.66 8.37
CA SER A 16 14.59 -7.91 8.71
C SER A 16 13.98 -7.93 10.12
N LYS A 17 14.19 -6.88 10.92
CA LYS A 17 13.66 -6.82 12.29
C LYS A 17 12.14 -6.71 12.26
N LYS A 18 11.49 -7.69 12.86
CA LYS A 18 10.05 -7.67 13.04
C LYS A 18 9.69 -6.57 14.04
N PHE A 19 9.05 -5.50 13.56
CA PHE A 19 8.49 -4.49 14.42
C PHE A 19 7.03 -4.86 14.72
N ILE A 20 6.70 -5.00 15.99
CA ILE A 20 5.34 -5.24 16.45
C ILE A 20 4.93 -3.99 17.23
N PRO A 21 3.89 -3.25 16.78
CA PRO A 21 3.40 -2.09 17.51
C PRO A 21 2.97 -2.48 18.92
N THR A 22 3.28 -1.64 19.88
CA THR A 22 2.77 -1.78 21.28
C THR A 22 1.42 -1.08 21.44
N THR A 23 1.17 -0.06 20.62
CA THR A 23 -0.12 0.62 20.54
C THR A 23 -1.16 -0.29 19.88
N ILE A 24 -2.36 -0.29 20.43
CA ILE A 24 -3.53 -0.98 19.86
C ILE A 24 -4.63 0.06 19.64
N PHE A 25 -4.98 0.31 18.37
CA PHE A 25 -6.13 1.13 18.04
C PHE A 25 -7.35 0.27 17.73
N THR A 26 -8.50 0.70 18.23
CA THR A 26 -9.79 0.29 17.69
C THR A 26 -10.19 1.19 16.53
N ARG A 27 -11.11 0.75 15.69
CA ARG A 27 -11.69 1.61 14.64
C ARG A 27 -12.30 2.90 15.20
N LYS A 28 -12.92 2.81 16.37
CA LYS A 28 -13.52 3.95 17.07
C LYS A 28 -12.49 5.03 17.41
N ASP A 29 -11.30 4.64 17.87
CA ASP A 29 -10.24 5.58 18.27
C ASP A 29 -9.76 6.44 17.06
N LEU A 30 -9.91 5.91 15.86
CA LEU A 30 -9.54 6.58 14.61
C LEU A 30 -10.74 7.18 13.86
N GLY A 31 -11.93 7.21 14.47
CA GLY A 31 -13.14 7.70 13.81
C GLY A 31 -13.62 6.85 12.64
N LEU A 32 -13.20 5.59 12.58
CA LEU A 32 -13.61 4.63 11.56
C LEU A 32 -14.92 3.92 11.97
N PRO A 33 -15.76 3.52 11.00
CA PRO A 33 -16.96 2.75 11.32
C PRO A 33 -16.59 1.39 11.91
N LEU A 34 -17.38 0.95 12.91
CA LEU A 34 -17.20 -0.37 13.50
C LEU A 34 -17.45 -1.48 12.49
N ASP A 35 -18.52 -1.30 11.71
CA ASP A 35 -18.91 -2.16 10.60
C ASP A 35 -18.58 -1.48 9.26
N GLY A 36 -18.53 -2.27 8.19
CA GLY A 36 -18.20 -1.79 6.87
C GLY A 36 -16.72 -1.96 6.51
N PHE A 37 -16.41 -1.71 5.25
CA PHE A 37 -15.08 -1.93 4.69
C PHE A 37 -14.22 -0.66 4.79
N VAL A 38 -13.01 -0.80 5.31
CA VAL A 38 -12.06 0.31 5.44
C VAL A 38 -10.95 0.18 4.41
N PHE A 39 -11.07 0.95 3.32
CA PHE A 39 -9.93 1.21 2.45
C PHE A 39 -8.99 2.20 3.13
N CYS A 40 -7.70 2.14 2.84
CA CYS A 40 -6.79 3.19 3.27
C CYS A 40 -5.75 3.55 2.20
N CYS A 41 -5.28 4.80 2.25
CA CYS A 41 -4.10 5.27 1.54
C CYS A 41 -3.33 6.23 2.44
N LEU A 42 -2.23 5.77 2.99
CA LEU A 42 -1.39 6.57 3.89
C LEU A 42 -0.16 7.16 3.16
N ASN A 43 -0.20 7.19 1.84
CA ASN A 43 0.76 7.92 1.02
C ASN A 43 0.62 9.43 1.22
N ASN A 44 1.71 10.15 0.98
CA ASN A 44 1.67 11.60 0.95
C ASN A 44 0.70 12.09 -0.14
N THR A 45 -0.08 13.11 0.17
CA THR A 45 -1.18 13.61 -0.67
C THR A 45 -0.73 14.13 -2.04
N PHE A 46 0.51 14.58 -2.21
CA PHE A 46 1.03 14.98 -3.52
C PHE A 46 1.06 13.82 -4.54
N LYS A 47 0.99 12.56 -4.10
CA LYS A 47 0.89 11.39 -4.97
C LYS A 47 -0.54 11.12 -5.48
N ILE A 48 -1.54 11.77 -4.89
CA ILE A 48 -2.94 11.60 -5.26
C ILE A 48 -3.24 12.43 -6.51
N THR A 49 -3.33 11.79 -7.66
CA THR A 49 -3.72 12.44 -8.90
C THR A 49 -5.25 12.43 -9.07
N PRO A 50 -5.84 13.35 -9.85
CA PRO A 50 -7.27 13.32 -10.17
C PRO A 50 -7.72 11.96 -10.71
N THR A 51 -6.92 11.35 -11.56
CA THR A 51 -7.24 10.06 -12.19
C THR A 51 -7.36 8.92 -11.20
N ILE A 52 -6.42 8.79 -10.24
CA ILE A 52 -6.52 7.74 -9.22
C ILE A 52 -7.63 8.04 -8.23
N PHE A 53 -7.89 9.32 -7.95
CA PHE A 53 -8.99 9.73 -7.07
C PHE A 53 -10.35 9.45 -7.69
N ASP A 54 -10.48 9.55 -9.03
CA ASP A 54 -11.66 9.10 -9.78
C ASP A 54 -11.91 7.60 -9.61
N CYS A 55 -10.84 6.77 -9.68
CA CYS A 55 -10.94 5.32 -9.42
C CYS A 55 -11.46 5.06 -7.99
N TRP A 56 -10.90 5.74 -6.99
CA TRP A 56 -11.35 5.59 -5.60
C TRP A 56 -12.81 6.03 -5.41
N GLY A 57 -13.24 7.10 -6.06
CA GLY A 57 -14.63 7.51 -6.08
C GLY A 57 -15.57 6.43 -6.64
N ARG A 58 -15.18 5.78 -7.75
CA ARG A 58 -15.97 4.68 -8.35
C ARG A 58 -15.97 3.42 -7.48
N ILE A 59 -14.85 3.10 -6.80
CA ILE A 59 -14.78 2.01 -5.83
C ILE A 59 -15.77 2.28 -4.68
N LEU A 60 -15.69 3.47 -4.07
CA LEU A 60 -16.59 3.86 -2.98
C LEU A 60 -18.06 3.84 -3.40
N LYS A 61 -18.41 4.20 -4.63
CA LYS A 61 -19.79 4.07 -5.15
C LYS A 61 -20.28 2.63 -5.15
N LYS A 62 -19.44 1.70 -5.56
CA LYS A 62 -19.77 0.27 -5.69
C LYS A 62 -19.79 -0.43 -4.33
N VAL A 63 -18.97 0.00 -3.37
CA VAL A 63 -18.92 -0.56 -2.01
C VAL A 63 -19.58 0.42 -1.04
N LYS A 64 -20.91 0.31 -0.86
CA LYS A 64 -21.74 1.34 -0.22
C LYS A 64 -21.29 1.68 1.22
N ASP A 65 -21.08 0.70 2.06
CA ASP A 65 -20.77 0.91 3.49
C ASP A 65 -19.25 0.93 3.76
N SER A 66 -18.47 1.47 2.81
CA SER A 66 -17.02 1.62 2.96
C SER A 66 -16.62 3.06 3.21
N VAL A 67 -15.47 3.22 3.84
CA VAL A 67 -14.78 4.50 4.00
C VAL A 67 -13.37 4.42 3.43
N LEU A 68 -12.75 5.56 3.18
CA LEU A 68 -11.36 5.67 2.78
C LEU A 68 -10.59 6.51 3.81
N LEU A 69 -9.69 5.86 4.53
CA LEU A 69 -8.74 6.49 5.44
C LEU A 69 -7.57 7.04 4.63
N ILE A 70 -7.40 8.36 4.61
CA ILE A 70 -6.34 9.05 3.86
C ILE A 70 -5.42 9.79 4.83
N TYR A 71 -4.11 9.75 4.60
CA TYR A 71 -3.21 10.66 5.28
C TYR A 71 -3.41 12.08 4.78
N ALA A 72 -3.80 13.01 5.66
CA ALA A 72 -3.82 14.44 5.41
C ALA A 72 -3.76 15.19 6.75
N ASP A 73 -2.63 15.83 7.02
CA ASP A 73 -2.34 16.48 8.31
C ASP A 73 -2.65 17.98 8.31
N ASN A 74 -2.96 18.57 7.15
CA ASN A 74 -3.37 19.98 7.07
C ASN A 74 -4.81 20.15 6.61
N GLU A 75 -5.47 21.16 7.16
CA GLU A 75 -6.89 21.42 6.95
C GLU A 75 -7.22 21.74 5.47
N SER A 76 -6.39 22.53 4.81
CA SER A 76 -6.62 22.89 3.40
C SER A 76 -6.70 21.66 2.50
N THR A 77 -5.81 20.69 2.70
CA THR A 77 -5.85 19.42 1.95
C THR A 77 -7.12 18.63 2.25
N GLN A 78 -7.55 18.58 3.52
CA GLN A 78 -8.78 17.87 3.90
C GLN A 78 -10.01 18.53 3.26
N VAL A 79 -10.10 19.85 3.29
CA VAL A 79 -11.19 20.61 2.65
C VAL A 79 -11.22 20.34 1.14
N ASN A 80 -10.09 20.42 0.47
CA ASN A 80 -9.99 20.17 -0.96
C ASN A 80 -10.39 18.72 -1.33
N LEU A 81 -9.89 17.71 -0.61
CA LEU A 81 -10.25 16.32 -0.87
C LEU A 81 -11.75 16.05 -0.60
N ARG A 82 -12.35 16.69 0.41
CA ARG A 82 -13.80 16.61 0.65
C ARG A 82 -14.61 17.24 -0.48
N SER A 83 -14.16 18.39 -0.99
CA SER A 83 -14.81 19.05 -2.14
C SER A 83 -14.71 18.17 -3.39
N GLU A 84 -13.54 17.66 -3.68
CA GLU A 84 -13.27 16.79 -4.84
C GLU A 84 -14.10 15.50 -4.81
N ILE A 85 -14.22 14.86 -3.64
CA ILE A 85 -15.00 13.62 -3.55
C ILE A 85 -16.52 13.90 -3.65
N ALA A 86 -16.98 15.06 -3.13
CA ALA A 86 -18.36 15.50 -3.27
C ALA A 86 -18.74 15.73 -4.74
N GLN A 87 -17.85 16.36 -5.53
CA GLN A 87 -18.06 16.57 -6.98
C GLN A 87 -18.20 15.23 -7.73
N ARG A 88 -17.60 14.16 -7.21
CA ARG A 88 -17.76 12.78 -7.73
C ARG A 88 -19.03 12.10 -7.25
N GLY A 89 -19.89 12.80 -6.50
CA GLY A 89 -21.16 12.28 -5.98
C GLY A 89 -20.98 11.27 -4.83
N ILE A 90 -19.93 11.38 -4.06
CA ILE A 90 -19.68 10.60 -2.83
C ILE A 90 -19.85 11.51 -1.63
N ASN A 91 -20.49 11.00 -0.57
CA ASN A 91 -20.58 11.71 0.71
C ASN A 91 -19.17 11.99 1.27
N PRO A 92 -18.78 13.27 1.47
CA PRO A 92 -17.46 13.64 1.97
C PRO A 92 -17.09 13.01 3.33
N ASN A 93 -18.10 12.65 4.14
CA ASN A 93 -17.86 11.99 5.44
C ASN A 93 -17.34 10.56 5.30
N ARG A 94 -17.31 10.01 4.10
CA ARG A 94 -16.64 8.72 3.80
C ARG A 94 -15.12 8.86 3.63
N LEU A 95 -14.58 10.08 3.60
CA LEU A 95 -13.17 10.34 3.75
C LEU A 95 -12.84 10.60 5.22
N ILE A 96 -12.07 9.69 5.79
CA ILE A 96 -11.54 9.82 7.16
C ILE A 96 -10.07 10.24 7.04
N PHE A 97 -9.66 11.25 7.80
CA PHE A 97 -8.30 11.78 7.69
C PHE A 97 -7.42 11.36 8.86
N GLY A 98 -6.31 10.70 8.53
CA GLY A 98 -5.24 10.39 9.47
C GLY A 98 -4.20 11.51 9.50
N LYS A 99 -3.76 11.88 10.71
CA LYS A 99 -2.67 12.83 10.95
C LYS A 99 -1.31 12.12 10.99
N HIS A 100 -0.25 12.90 11.04
CA HIS A 100 1.08 12.38 11.38
C HIS A 100 1.06 11.74 12.78
N LEU A 101 1.68 10.59 12.91
CA LEU A 101 1.76 9.82 14.17
C LEU A 101 3.19 9.34 14.39
N PRO A 102 3.63 9.15 15.63
CA PRO A 102 4.86 8.42 15.94
C PRO A 102 4.86 7.03 15.31
N LYS A 103 6.04 6.45 15.07
CA LYS A 103 6.20 5.21 14.29
C LYS A 103 5.34 4.05 14.81
N ASP A 104 5.25 3.86 16.12
CA ASP A 104 4.46 2.80 16.74
C ASP A 104 2.96 2.94 16.40
N GLU A 105 2.41 4.10 16.65
CA GLU A 105 1.02 4.44 16.35
C GLU A 105 0.74 4.44 14.84
N TYR A 106 1.69 4.94 14.05
CA TYR A 106 1.59 4.91 12.59
C TYR A 106 1.44 3.49 12.07
N LEU A 107 2.24 2.54 12.56
CA LEU A 107 2.16 1.14 12.16
C LEU A 107 0.90 0.46 12.70
N ALA A 108 0.53 0.72 13.97
CA ALA A 108 -0.68 0.19 14.57
C ALA A 108 -1.96 0.56 13.78
N ARG A 109 -1.98 1.75 13.19
CA ARG A 109 -3.12 2.24 12.39
C ARG A 109 -3.45 1.34 11.19
N TYR A 110 -2.46 0.69 10.56
CA TYR A 110 -2.72 -0.22 9.44
C TYR A 110 -3.58 -1.42 9.83
N LEU A 111 -3.53 -1.85 11.11
CA LEU A 111 -4.30 -2.98 11.62
C LEU A 111 -5.82 -2.72 11.65
N THR A 112 -6.26 -1.47 11.53
CA THR A 112 -7.68 -1.08 11.53
C THR A 112 -8.31 -1.08 10.13
N ALA A 113 -7.50 -1.19 9.08
CA ALA A 113 -7.93 -1.18 7.69
C ALA A 113 -8.04 -2.59 7.09
N ASP A 114 -8.74 -2.69 5.96
CA ASP A 114 -8.96 -3.96 5.26
C ASP A 114 -8.13 -4.11 3.99
N LEU A 115 -7.94 -3.02 3.23
CA LEU A 115 -7.17 -3.00 1.99
C LEU A 115 -6.53 -1.62 1.77
N PHE A 116 -5.24 -1.61 1.45
CA PHE A 116 -4.54 -0.40 1.04
C PHE A 116 -4.73 -0.17 -0.46
N LEU A 117 -5.23 1.01 -0.83
CA LEU A 117 -5.34 1.46 -2.22
C LEU A 117 -4.13 2.32 -2.58
N ASP A 118 -3.28 1.80 -3.45
CA ASP A 118 -2.06 2.51 -3.84
C ASP A 118 -2.32 3.66 -4.81
N THR A 119 -1.43 4.64 -4.79
CA THR A 119 -1.43 5.80 -5.69
C THR A 119 -0.77 5.47 -7.04
N HIS A 120 -1.13 6.21 -8.09
CA HIS A 120 -0.55 6.10 -9.43
C HIS A 120 -0.47 7.49 -10.09
N PRO A 121 0.60 7.81 -10.84
CA PRO A 121 1.74 6.99 -11.25
C PRO A 121 2.89 6.88 -10.22
N PHE A 122 2.79 7.50 -9.07
CA PHE A 122 3.79 7.40 -8.02
C PHE A 122 3.29 6.45 -6.93
N ASN A 123 3.75 5.19 -7.01
CA ASN A 123 3.36 4.15 -6.07
C ASN A 123 3.92 4.36 -4.64
N ALA A 124 3.36 3.60 -3.73
CA ALA A 124 3.87 3.44 -2.38
C ALA A 124 5.13 2.57 -2.38
N GLY A 125 6.19 3.06 -1.75
CA GLY A 125 7.41 2.29 -1.44
C GLY A 125 7.41 1.86 0.02
N THR A 126 7.97 2.69 0.90
CA THR A 126 8.00 2.43 2.36
C THR A 126 6.60 2.21 2.93
N THR A 127 5.61 3.01 2.53
CA THR A 127 4.21 2.85 3.00
C THR A 127 3.60 1.52 2.56
N ALA A 128 3.91 1.01 1.36
CA ALA A 128 3.48 -0.33 0.95
C ALA A 128 4.17 -1.42 1.78
N SER A 129 5.48 -1.31 1.98
CA SER A 129 6.24 -2.25 2.80
C SER A 129 5.71 -2.30 4.24
N ASP A 130 5.45 -1.14 4.85
CA ASP A 130 4.92 -1.04 6.22
C ASP A 130 3.51 -1.64 6.31
N SER A 131 2.64 -1.34 5.34
CA SER A 131 1.29 -1.91 5.24
C SER A 131 1.33 -3.43 5.18
N LEU A 132 2.12 -3.99 4.26
CA LEU A 132 2.27 -5.44 4.08
C LEU A 132 2.86 -6.10 5.32
N ARG A 133 3.86 -5.47 5.96
CA ARG A 133 4.47 -5.96 7.22
C ARG A 133 3.45 -6.04 8.36
N MET A 134 2.47 -5.14 8.39
CA MET A 134 1.35 -5.17 9.34
C MET A 134 0.23 -6.15 8.93
N GLY A 135 0.40 -6.90 7.86
CA GLY A 135 -0.60 -7.87 7.38
C GLY A 135 -1.75 -7.23 6.60
N LEU A 136 -1.63 -5.95 6.22
CA LEU A 136 -2.61 -5.27 5.39
C LEU A 136 -2.22 -5.40 3.91
N PRO A 137 -3.05 -6.06 3.06
CA PRO A 137 -2.78 -6.16 1.64
C PRO A 137 -2.77 -4.80 0.94
N VAL A 138 -1.89 -4.65 -0.05
CA VAL A 138 -1.76 -3.47 -0.90
C VAL A 138 -2.21 -3.82 -2.31
N LEU A 139 -3.19 -3.11 -2.85
CA LEU A 139 -3.58 -3.19 -4.25
C LEU A 139 -2.90 -2.07 -5.04
N THR A 140 -2.18 -2.39 -6.10
CA THR A 140 -1.45 -1.40 -6.90
C THR A 140 -1.82 -1.45 -8.38
N LEU A 141 -1.71 -0.29 -9.04
CA LEU A 141 -1.74 -0.15 -10.48
C LEU A 141 -0.31 0.03 -10.97
N GLU A 142 0.18 -0.94 -11.75
CA GLU A 142 1.51 -0.91 -12.33
C GLU A 142 1.59 0.04 -13.52
N GLY A 143 2.70 0.75 -13.65
CA GLY A 143 2.99 1.60 -14.79
C GLY A 143 4.35 1.31 -15.41
N LYS A 144 4.85 2.23 -16.24
CA LYS A 144 6.10 2.05 -17.01
C LYS A 144 7.33 2.71 -16.37
N SER A 145 7.15 3.69 -15.49
CA SER A 145 8.25 4.38 -14.82
C SER A 145 8.74 3.61 -13.58
N PHE A 146 9.92 3.93 -13.08
CA PHE A 146 10.45 3.37 -11.83
C PHE A 146 9.43 3.53 -10.69
N ASN A 147 8.98 4.76 -10.44
CA ASN A 147 8.05 5.06 -9.35
C ASN A 147 6.70 4.35 -9.47
N SER A 148 6.27 4.00 -10.69
CA SER A 148 5.00 3.30 -10.93
C SER A 148 5.13 1.77 -10.94
N ARG A 149 6.31 1.24 -10.60
CA ARG A 149 6.59 -0.19 -10.46
C ARG A 149 7.11 -0.57 -9.08
N GLU A 150 7.20 0.40 -8.18
CA GLU A 150 7.78 0.17 -6.86
C GLU A 150 6.92 -0.80 -6.03
N ALA A 151 5.62 -0.55 -5.93
CA ALA A 151 4.71 -1.43 -5.19
C ALA A 151 4.55 -2.80 -5.86
N SER A 152 4.54 -2.88 -7.20
CA SER A 152 4.49 -4.17 -7.90
C SER A 152 5.76 -5.00 -7.68
N SER A 153 6.93 -4.37 -7.59
CA SER A 153 8.18 -5.05 -7.24
C SER A 153 8.15 -5.62 -5.80
N ILE A 154 7.60 -4.86 -4.85
CA ILE A 154 7.41 -5.30 -3.46
C ILE A 154 6.44 -6.50 -3.40
N LEU A 155 5.30 -6.41 -4.08
CA LEU A 155 4.31 -7.47 -4.13
C LEU A 155 4.84 -8.75 -4.81
N SER A 156 5.63 -8.59 -5.87
CA SER A 156 6.30 -9.72 -6.54
C SER A 156 7.29 -10.41 -5.61
N ALA A 157 8.07 -9.64 -4.84
CA ALA A 157 9.01 -10.18 -3.85
C ALA A 157 8.31 -10.93 -2.69
N LEU A 158 7.02 -10.60 -2.44
CA LEU A 158 6.14 -11.30 -1.48
C LEU A 158 5.28 -12.39 -2.13
N ASN A 159 5.45 -12.66 -3.43
CA ASN A 159 4.63 -13.62 -4.19
C ASN A 159 3.12 -13.32 -4.11
N LEU A 160 2.73 -12.07 -4.29
CA LEU A 160 1.34 -11.59 -4.29
C LEU A 160 0.96 -10.94 -5.64
N PRO A 161 1.14 -11.63 -6.79
CA PRO A 161 0.88 -11.06 -8.11
C PRO A 161 -0.60 -10.70 -8.32
N GLU A 162 -1.53 -11.34 -7.62
CA GLU A 162 -2.96 -11.08 -7.67
C GLU A 162 -3.39 -9.69 -7.18
N LEU A 163 -2.46 -8.94 -6.56
CA LEU A 163 -2.65 -7.56 -6.11
C LEU A 163 -1.98 -6.53 -7.03
N ILE A 164 -1.39 -6.99 -8.14
CA ILE A 164 -0.80 -6.14 -9.18
C ILE A 164 -1.77 -6.06 -10.35
N THR A 165 -2.17 -4.87 -10.73
CA THR A 165 -3.11 -4.64 -11.83
C THR A 165 -2.47 -3.81 -12.93
N ALA A 166 -2.87 -4.03 -14.18
CA ALA A 166 -2.32 -3.38 -15.36
C ALA A 166 -3.21 -2.23 -15.87
N THR A 167 -4.50 -2.24 -15.52
CA THR A 167 -5.46 -1.22 -15.96
C THR A 167 -6.25 -0.66 -14.77
N ARG A 168 -6.82 0.53 -14.95
CA ARG A 168 -7.68 1.17 -13.93
C ARG A 168 -8.95 0.36 -13.67
N GLU A 169 -9.51 -0.20 -14.71
CA GLU A 169 -10.70 -1.05 -14.67
C GLU A 169 -10.44 -2.32 -13.85
N GLU A 170 -9.28 -2.93 -14.03
CA GLU A 170 -8.84 -4.07 -13.25
C GLU A 170 -8.63 -3.70 -11.78
N TYR A 171 -7.92 -2.58 -11.52
CA TYR A 171 -7.69 -2.05 -10.17
C TYR A 171 -9.02 -1.83 -9.41
N GLU A 172 -9.99 -1.19 -10.05
CA GLU A 172 -11.32 -0.99 -9.47
C GLU A 172 -12.06 -2.31 -9.25
N SER A 173 -12.00 -3.21 -10.24
CA SER A 173 -12.66 -4.52 -10.17
C SER A 173 -12.12 -5.36 -9.02
N VAL A 174 -10.79 -5.42 -8.86
CA VAL A 174 -10.13 -6.16 -7.78
C VAL A 174 -10.46 -5.54 -6.43
N ALA A 175 -10.41 -4.19 -6.29
CA ALA A 175 -10.76 -3.52 -5.05
C ALA A 175 -12.19 -3.84 -4.61
N VAL A 176 -13.16 -3.73 -5.53
CA VAL A 176 -14.57 -4.05 -5.25
C VAL A 176 -14.73 -5.53 -4.91
N LYS A 177 -14.11 -6.43 -5.67
CA LYS A 177 -14.17 -7.87 -5.44
C LYS A 177 -13.66 -8.25 -4.05
N LEU A 178 -12.53 -7.68 -3.61
CA LEU A 178 -11.98 -7.95 -2.29
C LEU A 178 -12.84 -7.38 -1.16
N ALA A 179 -13.49 -6.26 -1.40
CA ALA A 179 -14.39 -5.63 -0.41
C ALA A 179 -15.74 -6.35 -0.29
N THR A 180 -16.22 -7.00 -1.34
CA THR A 180 -17.53 -7.67 -1.37
C THR A 180 -17.47 -9.19 -1.18
N HIS A 181 -16.27 -9.78 -1.13
CA HIS A 181 -16.04 -11.21 -0.96
C HIS A 181 -15.02 -11.45 0.16
N PRO A 182 -15.44 -11.45 1.42
CA PRO A 182 -14.55 -11.55 2.57
C PRO A 182 -13.65 -12.81 2.55
N GLU A 183 -14.14 -13.89 1.98
CA GLU A 183 -13.39 -15.15 1.81
C GLU A 183 -12.15 -14.97 0.92
N LYS A 184 -12.25 -14.16 -0.14
CA LYS A 184 -11.11 -13.87 -1.04
C LYS A 184 -10.06 -13.00 -0.36
N LEU A 185 -10.52 -11.98 0.36
CA LEU A 185 -9.62 -11.13 1.14
C LEU A 185 -8.89 -11.95 2.22
N LYS A 186 -9.60 -12.86 2.90
CA LYS A 186 -9.01 -13.76 3.91
C LYS A 186 -7.92 -14.64 3.32
N ILE A 187 -8.14 -15.20 2.13
CA ILE A 187 -7.13 -16.01 1.41
C ILE A 187 -5.86 -15.17 1.16
N ILE A 188 -6.02 -13.94 0.66
CA ILE A 188 -4.88 -13.04 0.41
C ILE A 188 -4.17 -12.67 1.71
N LYS A 189 -4.90 -12.30 2.77
CA LYS A 189 -4.30 -11.99 4.08
C LYS A 189 -3.53 -13.19 4.64
N THR A 190 -4.08 -14.39 4.54
CA THR A 190 -3.38 -15.62 4.97
C THR A 190 -2.12 -15.87 4.16
N LYS A 191 -2.18 -15.73 2.83
CA LYS A 191 -1.01 -15.86 1.95
C LYS A 191 0.06 -14.83 2.27
N LEU A 192 -0.33 -13.57 2.47
CA LEU A 192 0.58 -12.49 2.89
C LEU A 192 1.30 -12.86 4.19
N LEU A 193 0.57 -13.23 5.24
CA LEU A 193 1.16 -13.56 6.53
C LEU A 193 2.14 -14.74 6.46
N ASN A 194 1.83 -15.77 5.67
CA ASN A 194 2.73 -16.90 5.44
C ASN A 194 4.00 -16.47 4.70
N ASN A 195 3.87 -15.59 3.72
CA ASN A 195 5.01 -15.17 2.89
C ASN A 195 5.92 -14.17 3.63
N LEU A 196 5.43 -13.41 4.62
CA LEU A 196 6.24 -12.47 5.39
C LEU A 196 7.45 -13.13 6.08
N THR A 197 7.37 -14.40 6.42
CA THR A 197 8.44 -15.13 7.13
C THR A 197 9.48 -15.76 6.20
N SER A 198 9.12 -16.01 4.94
CA SER A 198 9.95 -16.76 3.98
C SER A 198 10.41 -15.93 2.78
N ALA A 199 9.72 -14.83 2.49
CA ALA A 199 10.04 -14.02 1.32
C ALA A 199 11.37 -13.26 1.46
N PRO A 200 12.09 -13.04 0.35
CA PRO A 200 13.37 -12.33 0.35
C PRO A 200 13.25 -10.85 0.75
N LEU A 201 12.08 -10.25 0.63
CA LEU A 201 11.84 -8.81 0.80
C LEU A 201 12.39 -8.27 2.12
N TYR A 202 12.26 -9.03 3.22
CA TYR A 202 12.71 -8.62 4.55
C TYR A 202 13.93 -9.41 5.04
N ASN A 203 14.63 -10.11 4.15
CA ASN A 203 15.81 -10.88 4.50
C ASN A 203 17.09 -10.08 4.24
N SER A 204 17.47 -9.21 5.19
CA SER A 204 18.66 -8.36 5.09
C SER A 204 19.95 -9.15 4.91
N THR A 205 20.08 -10.30 5.58
CA THR A 205 21.28 -11.16 5.47
C THR A 205 21.45 -11.68 4.05
N MET A 206 20.37 -12.16 3.43
CA MET A 206 20.40 -12.63 2.05
C MET A 206 20.69 -11.48 1.08
N PHE A 207 20.06 -10.33 1.27
CA PHE A 207 20.30 -9.15 0.46
C PHE A 207 21.78 -8.70 0.53
N THR A 208 22.36 -8.64 1.73
CA THR A 208 23.77 -8.27 1.92
C THR A 208 24.69 -9.21 1.16
N ARG A 209 24.47 -10.53 1.22
CA ARG A 209 25.28 -11.52 0.46
C ARG A 209 25.18 -11.28 -1.05
N HIS A 210 23.97 -10.99 -1.58
CA HIS A 210 23.80 -10.69 -3.00
C HIS A 210 24.53 -9.40 -3.39
N LEU A 211 24.48 -8.38 -2.53
CA LEU A 211 25.15 -7.10 -2.78
C LEU A 211 26.67 -7.25 -2.75
N GLU A 212 27.22 -7.96 -1.77
CA GLU A 212 28.66 -8.26 -1.66
C GLU A 212 29.14 -9.06 -2.87
N SER A 213 28.38 -10.06 -3.30
CA SER A 213 28.69 -10.83 -4.52
C SER A 213 28.69 -9.94 -5.77
N ALA A 214 27.73 -9.02 -5.85
CA ALA A 214 27.67 -8.06 -6.95
C ALA A 214 28.91 -7.14 -6.97
N TYR A 215 29.34 -6.64 -5.81
CA TYR A 215 30.57 -5.83 -5.71
C TYR A 215 31.81 -6.61 -6.12
N SER A 216 31.98 -7.86 -5.70
CA SER A 216 33.10 -8.72 -6.13
C SER A 216 33.08 -8.89 -7.65
N MET A 217 31.93 -9.21 -8.25
CA MET A 217 31.81 -9.34 -9.70
C MET A 217 32.11 -8.04 -10.47
N MET A 218 31.77 -6.90 -9.90
CA MET A 218 32.11 -5.60 -10.50
C MET A 218 33.62 -5.37 -10.47
N TYR A 219 34.25 -5.64 -9.34
CA TYR A 219 35.70 -5.50 -9.17
C TYR A 219 36.47 -6.39 -10.15
N ASP A 220 36.08 -7.65 -10.29
CA ASP A 220 36.74 -8.63 -11.20
C ASP A 220 36.59 -8.24 -12.69
N ARG A 221 35.61 -7.39 -13.03
CA ARG A 221 35.40 -6.92 -14.42
C ARG A 221 36.04 -5.57 -14.73
N TYR A 222 36.55 -4.89 -13.71
CA TYR A 222 37.21 -3.59 -13.86
C TYR A 222 38.69 -3.75 -14.11
#